data_a003a0b046d711e14933126965900e9c
#
_entry.id   a003a0b046d711e14933126965900e9c
#
_cell.length_a   1.000
_cell.length_b   1.000
_cell.length_c   1.000
_cell.angle_alpha   90.00
_cell.angle_beta   90.00
_cell.angle_gamma   90.00
#
_symmetry.space_group_name_H-M   'P 1'
#
loop_
_entity.id
_entity.type
_entity.pdbx_description
1 polymer ?
#
loop_
_entity_poly.entity_id
_entity_poly.type
_entity_poly.pdbx_seq_one_letter_code
_entity_poly.pdbx_strand_id
1 'polypeptide(L)'
;MGKYWSGAHTKHRLMYHIVWIPKYRKRLLMGSLAERLKELFSECAEINGWKIHELNIQQDHVHMLVQIRANVSISRVVQSFKGGSSKIVRKEFPDLKEFLWGTSFWADGYFAETIGQINEERIREYIKNQ
;
A
#
# COMPACT_ATOMS: atom_id res chain seq x y z
N MET A 1 17.25 12.41 -14.93
CA MET A 1 17.15 12.50 -13.52
C MET A 1 17.11 11.20 -12.78
N GLY A 2 16.65 10.24 -13.40
CA GLY A 2 16.80 8.90 -12.94
C GLY A 2 16.11 8.56 -11.64
N LYS A 3 16.89 8.03 -10.75
CA LYS A 3 16.37 7.33 -9.59
C LYS A 3 15.85 8.21 -8.48
N TYR A 4 16.29 9.46 -8.44
CA TYR A 4 16.01 10.30 -7.30
C TYR A 4 14.89 11.27 -7.58
N TRP A 5 14.08 11.45 -6.60
CA TRP A 5 13.04 12.44 -6.63
C TRP A 5 13.69 13.80 -6.40
N SER A 6 13.46 14.74 -7.29
CA SER A 6 14.06 16.04 -7.18
C SER A 6 13.06 17.09 -6.70
N GLY A 7 12.22 16.75 -5.75
CA GLY A 7 11.28 17.71 -5.18
C GLY A 7 12.03 18.79 -4.44
N ALA A 8 11.74 20.04 -4.76
CA ALA A 8 12.34 21.20 -4.12
C ALA A 8 13.86 21.07 -4.06
N HIS A 9 14.42 21.03 -2.87
CA HIS A 9 15.85 20.95 -2.69
C HIS A 9 16.29 19.58 -2.17
N THR A 10 15.37 18.64 -2.16
CA THR A 10 15.65 17.33 -1.61
C THR A 10 15.93 16.36 -2.74
N LYS A 11 17.07 15.72 -2.65
CA LYS A 11 17.48 14.69 -3.60
C LYS A 11 17.47 13.31 -2.97
N HIS A 12 16.82 13.19 -1.84
CA HIS A 12 16.73 11.93 -1.13
C HIS A 12 15.62 11.08 -1.72
N ARG A 13 15.93 9.81 -1.86
CA ARG A 13 14.96 8.82 -2.28
C ARG A 13 14.52 8.06 -1.04
N LEU A 14 13.29 8.31 -0.62
CA LEU A 14 12.71 7.64 0.53
C LEU A 14 11.81 6.53 0.04
N MET A 15 12.27 5.31 0.21
CA MET A 15 11.51 4.14 -0.19
C MET A 15 11.21 3.28 1.01
N TYR A 16 10.01 2.76 1.02
CA TYR A 16 9.54 1.87 2.09
C TYR A 16 8.94 0.62 1.50
N HIS A 17 9.26 -0.51 2.11
CA HIS A 17 8.54 -1.74 1.94
C HIS A 17 7.49 -1.78 3.03
N ILE A 18 6.21 -1.84 2.68
CA ILE A 18 5.12 -1.85 3.65
C ILE A 18 4.24 -3.07 3.42
N VAL A 19 3.74 -3.60 4.53
CA VAL A 19 2.87 -4.78 4.53
C VAL A 19 1.73 -4.53 5.49
N TRP A 20 0.50 -4.82 5.06
CA TRP A 20 -0.63 -4.79 5.99
C TRP A 20 -1.64 -5.85 5.59
N ILE A 21 -2.57 -6.13 6.51
CA ILE A 21 -3.48 -7.25 6.37
C ILE A 21 -4.93 -6.83 6.58
N PRO A 22 -5.87 -7.58 6.00
CA PRO A 22 -7.29 -7.40 6.30
C PRO A 22 -7.60 -7.74 7.75
N LYS A 23 -8.71 -7.25 8.25
CA LYS A 23 -9.17 -7.54 9.61
C LYS A 23 -9.25 -9.05 9.81
N TYR A 24 -8.70 -9.52 10.92
CA TYR A 24 -8.61 -10.94 11.27
C TYR A 24 -7.81 -11.76 10.24
N ARG A 25 -7.03 -11.08 9.41
CA ARG A 25 -6.25 -11.71 8.34
C ARG A 25 -7.09 -12.60 7.44
N LYS A 26 -8.33 -12.19 7.18
CA LYS A 26 -9.23 -12.95 6.34
C LYS A 26 -8.76 -12.96 4.89
N ARG A 27 -9.01 -14.07 4.19
CA ARG A 27 -8.59 -14.22 2.80
C ARG A 27 -9.63 -13.61 1.87
N LEU A 28 -9.74 -12.30 1.91
CA LEU A 28 -10.74 -11.54 1.16
C LEU A 28 -10.20 -10.90 -0.11
N LEU A 29 -8.88 -10.74 -0.20
CA LEU A 29 -8.26 -9.92 -1.24
C LEU A 29 -8.06 -10.72 -2.52
N MET A 30 -9.16 -10.93 -3.25
CA MET A 30 -9.10 -11.69 -4.49
C MET A 30 -10.17 -11.18 -5.46
N GLY A 31 -10.05 -11.58 -6.72
CA GLY A 31 -11.04 -11.26 -7.74
C GLY A 31 -11.23 -9.77 -7.95
N SER A 32 -12.48 -9.36 -8.11
CA SER A 32 -12.80 -7.96 -8.39
C SER A 32 -12.42 -7.02 -7.25
N LEU A 33 -12.45 -7.51 -6.01
CA LEU A 33 -12.04 -6.73 -4.86
C LEU A 33 -10.54 -6.39 -4.94
N ALA A 34 -9.71 -7.38 -5.26
CA ALA A 34 -8.27 -7.16 -5.41
C ALA A 34 -7.97 -6.19 -6.56
N GLU A 35 -8.66 -6.32 -7.67
CA GLU A 35 -8.48 -5.41 -8.81
C GLU A 35 -8.88 -3.98 -8.44
N ARG A 36 -9.97 -3.84 -7.70
CA ARG A 36 -10.41 -2.51 -7.26
C ARG A 36 -9.40 -1.88 -6.30
N LEU A 37 -8.83 -2.69 -5.39
CA LEU A 37 -7.82 -2.20 -4.47
C LEU A 37 -6.58 -1.69 -5.21
N LYS A 38 -6.15 -2.39 -6.25
CA LYS A 38 -5.03 -1.92 -7.07
C LYS A 38 -5.31 -0.54 -7.65
N GLU A 39 -6.50 -0.34 -8.19
CA GLU A 39 -6.89 0.95 -8.73
C GLU A 39 -6.86 2.04 -7.67
N LEU A 40 -7.43 1.74 -6.50
CA LEU A 40 -7.52 2.70 -5.41
C LEU A 40 -6.15 3.08 -4.87
N PHE A 41 -5.26 2.11 -4.73
CA PHE A 41 -3.90 2.39 -4.28
C PHE A 41 -3.15 3.24 -5.30
N SER A 42 -3.30 2.94 -6.58
CA SER A 42 -2.65 3.72 -7.64
C SER A 42 -3.16 5.15 -7.65
N GLU A 43 -4.47 5.34 -7.54
CA GLU A 43 -5.06 6.67 -7.48
C GLU A 43 -4.59 7.46 -6.27
N CYS A 44 -4.54 6.81 -5.11
CA CYS A 44 -4.08 7.43 -3.87
C CYS A 44 -2.64 7.91 -4.02
N ALA A 45 -1.78 7.07 -4.57
CA ALA A 45 -0.38 7.43 -4.78
C ALA A 45 -0.26 8.60 -5.75
N GLU A 46 -1.01 8.57 -6.84
CA GLU A 46 -0.96 9.65 -7.83
C GLU A 46 -1.40 10.98 -7.23
N ILE A 47 -2.51 11.00 -6.50
CA ILE A 47 -3.03 12.21 -5.88
C ILE A 47 -2.01 12.81 -4.91
N ASN A 48 -1.31 11.96 -4.18
CA ASN A 48 -0.37 12.41 -3.15
C ASN A 48 1.05 12.62 -3.68
N GLY A 49 1.30 12.30 -4.93
CA GLY A 49 2.62 12.44 -5.52
C GLY A 49 3.60 11.38 -5.05
N TRP A 50 3.11 10.22 -4.66
CA TRP A 50 3.95 9.07 -4.31
C TRP A 50 4.06 8.14 -5.51
N LYS A 51 5.11 7.33 -5.52
CA LYS A 51 5.32 6.40 -6.62
C LYS A 51 5.35 4.96 -6.09
N ILE A 52 4.44 4.14 -6.58
CA ILE A 52 4.44 2.72 -6.27
C ILE A 52 5.36 2.02 -7.27
N HIS A 53 6.42 1.42 -6.75
CA HIS A 53 7.38 0.69 -7.58
C HIS A 53 6.97 -0.77 -7.77
N GLU A 54 6.42 -1.37 -6.73
CA GLU A 54 5.90 -2.73 -6.79
C GLU A 54 4.68 -2.83 -5.89
N LEU A 55 3.71 -3.62 -6.31
CA LEU A 55 2.51 -3.89 -5.55
C LEU A 55 2.09 -5.33 -5.77
N ASN A 56 1.92 -6.06 -4.70
CA ASN A 56 1.43 -7.43 -4.76
C ASN A 56 0.34 -7.60 -3.72
N ILE A 57 -0.84 -7.98 -4.16
CA ILE A 57 -1.98 -8.23 -3.29
C ILE A 57 -2.22 -9.73 -3.26
N GLN A 58 -1.91 -10.33 -2.11
CA GLN A 58 -2.21 -11.72 -1.84
C GLN A 58 -3.57 -11.80 -1.17
N GLN A 59 -4.09 -13.00 -1.00
CA GLN A 59 -5.44 -13.15 -0.44
C GLN A 59 -5.60 -12.55 0.94
N ASP A 60 -4.54 -12.56 1.74
CA ASP A 60 -4.60 -12.12 3.14
C ASP A 60 -3.59 -11.04 3.50
N HIS A 61 -2.94 -10.43 2.52
CA HIS A 61 -2.02 -9.33 2.81
C HIS A 61 -1.67 -8.55 1.56
N VAL A 62 -1.19 -7.33 1.78
CA VAL A 62 -0.70 -6.43 0.74
C VAL A 62 0.77 -6.18 0.98
N HIS A 63 1.57 -6.29 -0.07
CA HIS A 63 2.98 -5.87 -0.08
C HIS A 63 3.12 -4.72 -1.05
N MET A 64 3.80 -3.67 -0.62
CA MET A 64 4.00 -2.50 -1.47
C MET A 64 5.40 -1.94 -1.29
N LEU A 65 6.05 -1.60 -2.39
CA LEU A 65 7.29 -0.84 -2.39
C LEU A 65 6.94 0.54 -2.91
N VAL A 66 7.03 1.55 -2.05
CA VAL A 66 6.56 2.90 -2.39
C VAL A 66 7.62 3.94 -2.07
N GLN A 67 7.75 4.91 -2.97
CA GLN A 67 8.62 6.06 -2.81
C GLN A 67 7.77 7.26 -2.40
N ILE A 68 8.19 7.91 -1.32
CA ILE A 68 7.44 9.03 -0.76
C ILE A 68 8.33 10.26 -0.63
N ARG A 69 7.71 11.40 -0.34
CA ARG A 69 8.42 12.65 -0.11
C ARG A 69 8.93 12.72 1.33
N ALA A 70 9.99 13.50 1.52
CA ALA A 70 10.63 13.63 2.82
C ALA A 70 9.73 14.27 3.88
N ASN A 71 8.75 15.03 3.46
CA ASN A 71 7.91 15.80 4.38
C ASN A 71 6.65 15.07 4.85
N VAL A 72 6.55 13.77 4.57
CA VAL A 72 5.39 13.00 5.00
C VAL A 72 5.86 11.78 5.78
N SER A 73 5.15 11.43 6.85
CA SER A 73 5.49 10.26 7.65
C SER A 73 4.96 8.99 6.99
N ILE A 74 5.67 7.88 7.21
CA ILE A 74 5.20 6.60 6.68
C ILE A 74 3.85 6.22 7.29
N SER A 75 3.63 6.57 8.54
CA SER A 75 2.35 6.31 9.19
C SER A 75 1.20 6.97 8.45
N ARG A 76 1.39 8.21 8.04
CA ARG A 76 0.37 8.94 7.29
C ARG A 76 0.17 8.33 5.89
N VAL A 77 1.24 7.88 5.26
CA VAL A 77 1.15 7.23 3.95
C VAL A 77 0.30 5.96 4.05
N VAL A 78 0.61 5.10 5.00
CA VAL A 78 -0.15 3.85 5.20
C VAL A 78 -1.60 4.15 5.53
N GLN A 79 -1.84 5.13 6.38
CA GLN A 79 -3.19 5.51 6.77
C GLN A 79 -4.01 6.00 5.57
N SER A 80 -3.38 6.72 4.66
CA SER A 80 -4.04 7.16 3.43
C SER A 80 -4.46 5.99 2.55
N PHE A 81 -3.57 5.03 2.35
CA PHE A 81 -3.91 3.83 1.57
C PHE A 81 -5.03 3.03 2.23
N LYS A 82 -4.92 2.80 3.55
CA LYS A 82 -5.90 1.99 4.27
C LYS A 82 -7.25 2.68 4.39
N GLY A 83 -7.24 3.93 4.81
CA GLY A 83 -8.48 4.65 5.06
C GLY A 83 -9.29 4.91 3.81
N GLY A 84 -8.62 5.38 2.77
CA GLY A 84 -9.30 5.65 1.50
C GLY A 84 -9.87 4.40 0.87
N SER A 85 -9.09 3.34 0.82
CA SER A 85 -9.53 2.09 0.21
C SER A 85 -10.68 1.44 1.01
N SER A 86 -10.56 1.44 2.34
CA SER A 86 -11.58 0.86 3.21
C SER A 86 -12.95 1.47 2.96
N LYS A 87 -12.99 2.79 2.90
CA LYS A 87 -14.24 3.52 2.71
C LYS A 87 -14.94 3.12 1.40
N ILE A 88 -14.17 3.03 0.33
CA ILE A 88 -14.73 2.75 -0.99
C ILE A 88 -15.13 1.30 -1.17
N VAL A 89 -14.27 0.36 -0.76
CA VAL A 89 -14.60 -1.05 -0.94
C VAL A 89 -15.79 -1.47 -0.09
N ARG A 90 -15.93 -0.90 1.10
CA ARG A 90 -17.09 -1.23 1.95
C ARG A 90 -18.40 -0.77 1.29
N LYS A 91 -18.35 0.32 0.55
CA LYS A 91 -19.50 0.84 -0.15
C LYS A 91 -19.82 0.04 -1.40
N GLU A 92 -18.78 -0.33 -2.16
CA GLU A 92 -18.95 -1.02 -3.44
C GLU A 92 -19.15 -2.53 -3.30
N PHE A 93 -18.72 -3.11 -2.18
CA PHE A 93 -18.83 -4.54 -1.92
C PHE A 93 -19.62 -4.79 -0.64
N PRO A 94 -20.94 -4.60 -0.68
CA PRO A 94 -21.76 -4.69 0.54
C PRO A 94 -21.73 -6.05 1.22
N ASP A 95 -21.39 -7.10 0.48
CA ASP A 95 -21.30 -8.45 1.06
C ASP A 95 -20.19 -8.57 2.10
N LEU A 96 -19.25 -7.62 2.12
CA LEU A 96 -18.18 -7.62 3.12
C LEU A 96 -18.70 -7.50 4.55
N LYS A 97 -19.90 -6.98 4.74
CA LYS A 97 -20.49 -6.85 6.07
C LYS A 97 -20.60 -8.20 6.78
N GLU A 98 -20.87 -9.25 6.04
CA GLU A 98 -21.01 -10.59 6.62
C GLU A 98 -19.71 -11.08 7.22
N PHE A 99 -18.60 -10.69 6.64
CA PHE A 99 -17.28 -11.15 7.08
C PHE A 99 -16.66 -10.25 8.13
N LEU A 100 -17.03 -8.98 8.15
CA LEU A 100 -16.38 -7.98 8.98
C LEU A 100 -17.17 -7.61 10.24
N TRP A 101 -18.44 -8.01 10.31
CA TRP A 101 -19.27 -7.79 11.50
C TRP A 101 -19.27 -6.33 11.98
N GLY A 102 -19.24 -5.39 11.04
CA GLY A 102 -19.22 -3.98 11.37
C GLY A 102 -17.87 -3.43 11.80
N THR A 103 -16.80 -4.24 11.81
CA THR A 103 -15.47 -3.77 12.12
C THR A 103 -14.82 -3.15 10.88
N SER A 104 -13.62 -2.59 11.05
CA SER A 104 -12.89 -2.00 9.94
C SER A 104 -12.44 -3.07 8.93
N PHE A 105 -12.23 -2.66 7.68
CA PHE A 105 -11.78 -3.57 6.64
C PHE A 105 -10.35 -4.08 6.89
N TRP A 106 -9.48 -3.18 7.29
CA TRP A 106 -8.07 -3.50 7.55
C TRP A 106 -7.83 -3.72 9.04
N ALA A 107 -6.92 -4.62 9.36
CA ALA A 107 -6.45 -4.77 10.74
C ALA A 107 -5.67 -3.51 11.13
N ASP A 108 -5.58 -3.26 12.42
CA ASP A 108 -4.74 -2.18 12.94
C ASP A 108 -3.27 -2.51 12.69
N GLY A 109 -2.48 -1.47 12.50
CA GLY A 109 -1.05 -1.66 12.35
C GLY A 109 -0.60 -1.99 10.95
N TYR A 110 0.69 -2.11 10.81
CA TYR A 110 1.35 -2.40 9.54
C TYR A 110 2.82 -2.69 9.84
N PHE A 111 3.48 -3.34 8.88
CA PHE A 111 4.93 -3.48 8.90
C PHE A 111 5.51 -2.47 7.91
N ALA A 112 6.59 -1.79 8.28
CA ALA A 112 7.28 -0.88 7.36
C ALA A 112 8.77 -0.89 7.63
N GLU A 113 9.55 -0.93 6.56
CA GLU A 113 11.01 -0.80 6.64
C GLU A 113 11.50 0.11 5.53
N THR A 114 12.53 0.89 5.83
CA THR A 114 13.17 1.72 4.83
C THR A 114 14.03 0.86 3.92
N ILE A 115 14.03 1.20 2.63
CA ILE A 115 14.81 0.45 1.65
C ILE A 115 15.85 1.37 1.03
N GLY A 116 17.12 1.00 1.18
CA GLY A 116 18.21 1.71 0.52
C GLY A 116 18.39 1.21 -0.89
N GLN A 117 19.19 1.92 -1.67
CA GLN A 117 19.49 1.56 -3.06
C GLN A 117 20.04 0.14 -3.20
N ILE A 118 20.88 -0.26 -2.27
CA ILE A 118 21.52 -1.58 -2.32
C ILE A 118 20.50 -2.70 -2.24
N ASN A 119 19.44 -2.50 -1.47
CA ASN A 119 18.43 -3.54 -1.22
C ASN A 119 17.23 -3.47 -2.14
N GLU A 120 17.11 -2.42 -2.93
CA GLU A 120 15.90 -2.20 -3.71
C GLU A 120 15.59 -3.34 -4.66
N GLU A 121 16.58 -3.78 -5.42
CA GLU A 121 16.37 -4.82 -6.42
C GLU A 121 15.93 -6.12 -5.78
N ARG A 122 16.53 -6.46 -4.65
CA ARG A 122 16.19 -7.68 -3.91
C ARG A 122 14.75 -7.64 -3.42
N ILE A 123 14.35 -6.52 -2.82
CA ILE A 123 12.99 -6.37 -2.30
C ILE A 123 11.98 -6.38 -3.44
N ARG A 124 12.30 -5.72 -4.54
CA ARG A 124 11.43 -5.68 -5.71
C ARG A 124 11.16 -7.09 -6.24
N GLU A 125 12.21 -7.90 -6.36
CA GLU A 125 12.07 -9.28 -6.81
C GLU A 125 11.27 -10.12 -5.82
N TYR A 126 11.50 -9.93 -4.53
CA TYR A 126 10.75 -10.62 -3.50
C TYR A 126 9.24 -10.35 -3.62
N ILE A 127 8.88 -9.10 -3.78
CA ILE A 127 7.46 -8.71 -3.87
C ILE A 127 6.82 -9.28 -5.14
N LYS A 128 7.54 -9.21 -6.25
CA LYS A 128 7.06 -9.74 -7.53
C LYS A 128 6.76 -11.22 -7.49
N ASN A 129 7.59 -11.97 -6.79
CA ASN A 129 7.58 -13.41 -6.86
C ASN A 129 6.72 -14.09 -5.81
N GLN A 130 5.94 -13.33 -5.12
CA GLN A 130 5.02 -13.88 -4.12
C GLN A 130 3.77 -14.54 -4.70
#